data_2274b014e4b7fcc05467415c91b03e63
#
_entry.id   2274b014e4b7fcc05467415c91b03e63
#
_cell.length_a   1.000
_cell.length_b   1.000
_cell.length_c   1.000
_cell.angle_alpha   90.00
_cell.angle_beta   90.00
_cell.angle_gamma   90.00
#
_symmetry.space_group_name_H-M   'P 1'
#
loop_
_entity.id
_entity.type
_entity.pdbx_description
1 polymer ?
#
loop_
_entity_poly.entity_id
_entity_poly.type
_entity_poly.pdbx_seq_one_letter_code
_entity_poly.pdbx_strand_id
1 'polypeptide(L)'
;PSYAKSAKTLPLSKETVDGSPATGSSLAVANSKGYSIDQRYSPAGTIITEIKTGQILWDENSTVEWTPASMSKLMTIALTYDAIKEGKLSINTVVPVKERHARVSANSNLSNNKMQVGASYTVGELMELIAVPSSAAATYMLMDLLAPDIDTFVTMMNNKAKELGMVNTKYVNPIGVLNVLLGQDGPSGDPYADNYTSARDYACLCTYLVTNYPDLLNHTINANLVSKPGTIYEERFEGHNYSLPGEKYAFPGADGIKTGSARKGYNYSLTAKQGNTRMIEIVLGVSVWGDSSAESMRHLIGNSILEDAFAKYEYRKVLSAGKYSVKGKIIEVKEDFYDCVPKDYKPKFICDFKNKKLKLNISNRQYLNGFAEPSASFELIKTVA
;
A
#
# COMPACT_ATOMS: atom_id res chain seq x y z
N PRO A 1 -10.14 -32.91 -37.16
CA PRO A 1 -10.66 -31.96 -38.14
C PRO A 1 -11.61 -30.93 -37.56
N SER A 2 -12.46 -31.27 -36.56
CA SER A 2 -13.43 -30.35 -35.97
C SER A 2 -12.78 -29.33 -35.02
N TYR A 3 -11.71 -29.67 -34.32
CA TYR A 3 -11.05 -28.78 -33.38
C TYR A 3 -10.31 -27.63 -34.04
N ALA A 4 -9.68 -27.85 -35.20
CA ALA A 4 -8.97 -26.82 -35.95
C ALA A 4 -9.89 -25.72 -36.47
N LYS A 5 -11.16 -26.06 -36.75
CA LYS A 5 -12.17 -25.11 -37.25
C LYS A 5 -12.85 -24.30 -36.16
N SER A 6 -12.85 -24.79 -34.89
CA SER A 6 -13.50 -24.10 -33.75
C SER A 6 -12.54 -23.30 -32.89
N ALA A 7 -11.21 -23.52 -33.00
CA ALA A 7 -10.22 -22.79 -32.24
C ALA A 7 -9.99 -21.40 -32.82
N LYS A 8 -10.09 -20.39 -31.98
CA LYS A 8 -9.76 -18.99 -32.35
C LYS A 8 -8.26 -18.85 -32.55
N THR A 9 -7.85 -18.04 -33.52
CA THR A 9 -6.45 -17.71 -33.73
C THR A 9 -5.99 -16.79 -32.61
N LEU A 10 -4.90 -17.17 -31.94
CA LEU A 10 -4.27 -16.33 -30.93
C LEU A 10 -3.57 -15.14 -31.61
N PRO A 11 -3.90 -13.89 -31.23
CA PRO A 11 -3.23 -12.72 -31.80
C PRO A 11 -1.75 -12.66 -31.39
N LEU A 12 -0.85 -12.73 -32.35
CA LEU A 12 0.58 -12.56 -32.16
C LEU A 12 1.03 -11.27 -32.81
N SER A 13 2.07 -10.64 -32.27
CA SER A 13 2.71 -9.50 -32.89
C SER A 13 4.21 -9.52 -32.65
N LYS A 14 4.97 -9.10 -33.65
CA LYS A 14 6.41 -8.84 -33.52
C LYS A 14 6.68 -7.44 -32.95
N GLU A 15 5.71 -6.54 -33.03
CA GLU A 15 5.80 -5.20 -32.48
C GLU A 15 5.55 -5.24 -30.97
N THR A 16 6.48 -4.67 -30.21
CA THR A 16 6.42 -4.63 -28.76
C THR A 16 5.95 -3.25 -28.29
N VAL A 17 4.97 -3.24 -27.42
CA VAL A 17 4.51 -2.03 -26.73
C VAL A 17 5.44 -1.77 -25.54
N ASP A 18 5.85 -0.50 -25.36
CA ASP A 18 6.65 -0.10 -24.20
C ASP A 18 5.74 0.05 -22.97
N GLY A 19 5.98 -0.77 -21.96
CA GLY A 19 5.24 -0.79 -20.70
C GLY A 19 5.99 -0.13 -19.54
N SER A 20 7.01 0.69 -19.82
CA SER A 20 7.71 1.42 -18.76
C SER A 20 6.74 2.23 -17.91
N PRO A 21 6.98 2.36 -16.60
CA PRO A 21 6.18 3.26 -15.78
C PRO A 21 6.29 4.70 -16.26
N ALA A 22 5.21 5.46 -16.08
CA ALA A 22 5.29 6.92 -16.26
C ALA A 22 6.24 7.49 -15.21
N THR A 23 7.01 8.51 -15.59
CA THR A 23 8.01 9.17 -14.75
C THR A 23 7.86 10.68 -14.85
N GLY A 24 8.56 11.40 -14.00
CA GLY A 24 8.60 12.86 -14.02
C GLY A 24 8.23 13.47 -12.67
N SER A 25 7.68 14.68 -12.71
CA SER A 25 7.30 15.44 -11.53
C SER A 25 5.80 15.34 -11.25
N SER A 26 5.43 14.76 -10.12
CA SER A 26 4.04 14.73 -9.68
C SER A 26 3.47 16.14 -9.44
N LEU A 27 4.30 17.06 -8.95
CA LEU A 27 3.94 18.47 -8.82
C LEU A 27 3.60 19.10 -10.18
N ALA A 28 4.41 18.82 -11.20
CA ALA A 28 4.15 19.32 -12.56
C ALA A 28 2.83 18.74 -13.12
N VAL A 29 2.55 17.48 -12.87
CA VAL A 29 1.28 16.85 -13.26
C VAL A 29 0.11 17.58 -12.61
N ALA A 30 0.17 17.83 -11.30
CA ALA A 30 -0.88 18.56 -10.59
C ALA A 30 -1.07 19.98 -11.17
N ASN A 31 0.02 20.70 -11.40
CA ASN A 31 -0.05 22.05 -11.94
C ASN A 31 -0.57 22.08 -13.40
N SER A 32 -0.32 21.03 -14.18
CA SER A 32 -0.88 20.89 -15.52
C SER A 32 -2.42 20.72 -15.50
N LYS A 33 -2.99 20.35 -14.38
CA LYS A 33 -4.44 20.18 -14.18
C LYS A 33 -5.12 21.44 -13.62
N GLY A 34 -4.40 22.55 -13.55
CA GLY A 34 -4.93 23.86 -13.15
C GLY A 34 -4.62 24.26 -11.72
N TYR A 35 -3.88 23.44 -10.96
CA TYR A 35 -3.37 23.87 -9.67
C TYR A 35 -2.17 24.80 -9.84
N SER A 36 -1.86 25.58 -8.82
CA SER A 36 -0.70 26.46 -8.75
C SER A 36 0.06 26.18 -7.47
N ILE A 37 0.59 24.96 -7.38
CA ILE A 37 1.26 24.46 -6.18
C ILE A 37 2.73 24.87 -6.22
N ASP A 38 3.20 25.48 -5.13
CA ASP A 38 4.58 25.94 -4.99
C ASP A 38 5.56 24.76 -5.03
N GLN A 39 6.75 24.99 -5.59
CA GLN A 39 7.80 23.98 -5.75
C GLN A 39 8.25 23.34 -4.42
N ARG A 40 8.13 24.04 -3.30
CA ARG A 40 8.47 23.49 -1.97
C ARG A 40 7.63 22.27 -1.59
N TYR A 41 6.47 22.07 -2.23
CA TYR A 41 5.61 20.91 -2.00
C TYR A 41 5.94 19.72 -2.88
N SER A 42 6.99 19.79 -3.71
CA SER A 42 7.42 18.67 -4.53
C SER A 42 7.78 17.49 -3.63
N PRO A 43 7.16 16.31 -3.83
CA PRO A 43 7.45 15.14 -2.99
C PRO A 43 8.90 14.66 -3.15
N ALA A 44 9.44 14.04 -2.10
CA ALA A 44 10.73 13.37 -2.16
C ALA A 44 10.67 12.08 -3.00
N GLY A 45 9.55 11.38 -2.94
CA GLY A 45 9.33 10.17 -3.73
C GLY A 45 7.86 9.80 -3.80
N THR A 46 7.42 9.34 -4.96
CA THR A 46 6.06 8.86 -5.19
C THR A 46 6.07 7.60 -6.02
N ILE A 47 5.07 6.75 -5.84
CA ILE A 47 4.86 5.55 -6.63
C ILE A 47 3.38 5.23 -6.74
N ILE A 48 2.98 4.68 -7.88
CA ILE A 48 1.67 4.05 -8.05
C ILE A 48 1.89 2.66 -8.60
N THR A 49 1.21 1.68 -8.00
CA THR A 49 1.25 0.28 -8.42
C THR A 49 -0.16 -0.29 -8.56
N GLU A 50 -0.31 -1.28 -9.42
CA GLU A 50 -1.53 -2.07 -9.50
C GLU A 50 -1.38 -3.29 -8.58
N ILE A 51 -2.39 -3.57 -7.76
CA ILE A 51 -2.26 -4.49 -6.63
C ILE A 51 -2.12 -5.97 -7.04
N LYS A 52 -2.80 -6.41 -8.09
CA LYS A 52 -2.83 -7.83 -8.49
C LYS A 52 -1.53 -8.28 -9.11
N THR A 53 -0.93 -7.43 -9.92
CA THR A 53 0.31 -7.75 -10.65
C THR A 53 1.56 -7.21 -9.97
N GLY A 54 1.42 -6.25 -9.06
CA GLY A 54 2.55 -5.50 -8.50
C GLY A 54 3.25 -4.60 -9.51
N GLN A 55 2.64 -4.37 -10.67
CA GLN A 55 3.23 -3.53 -11.71
C GLN A 55 3.31 -2.08 -11.27
N ILE A 56 4.47 -1.46 -11.51
CA ILE A 56 4.73 -0.06 -11.23
C ILE A 56 4.21 0.76 -12.42
N LEU A 57 3.24 1.65 -12.16
CA LEU A 57 2.59 2.47 -13.17
C LEU A 57 3.15 3.89 -13.21
N TRP A 58 3.59 4.38 -12.06
CA TRP A 58 4.22 5.70 -11.89
C TRP A 58 5.41 5.57 -10.94
N ASP A 59 6.53 6.19 -11.31
CA ASP A 59 7.76 6.19 -10.52
C ASP A 59 8.39 7.58 -10.53
N GLU A 60 8.39 8.23 -9.37
CA GLU A 60 9.14 9.46 -9.12
C GLU A 60 10.03 9.24 -7.91
N ASN A 61 11.32 8.99 -8.12
CA ASN A 61 12.29 8.76 -7.03
C ASN A 61 11.81 7.71 -6.02
N SER A 62 11.16 6.65 -6.48
CA SER A 62 10.51 5.69 -5.60
C SER A 62 11.47 4.88 -4.72
N THR A 63 12.76 4.88 -5.04
CA THR A 63 13.80 4.18 -4.26
C THR A 63 14.61 5.11 -3.34
N VAL A 64 14.31 6.41 -3.33
CA VAL A 64 15.00 7.36 -2.45
C VAL A 64 14.69 7.03 -0.99
N GLU A 65 15.75 7.04 -0.15
CA GLU A 65 15.62 6.85 1.28
C GLU A 65 14.87 8.02 1.92
N TRP A 66 13.86 7.70 2.70
CA TRP A 66 13.05 8.68 3.41
C TRP A 66 12.52 8.11 4.72
N THR A 67 11.99 8.98 5.59
CA THR A 67 11.33 8.52 6.82
C THR A 67 9.86 8.18 6.57
N PRO A 68 9.37 7.02 7.04
CA PRO A 68 7.95 6.68 6.94
C PRO A 68 7.08 7.46 7.93
N ALA A 69 7.66 8.07 8.96
CA ALA A 69 6.92 8.72 10.04
C ALA A 69 5.84 7.77 10.62
N SER A 70 4.65 8.28 10.91
CA SER A 70 3.55 7.49 11.47
C SER A 70 3.04 6.37 10.57
N MET A 71 3.43 6.33 9.30
CA MET A 71 3.15 5.16 8.47
C MET A 71 3.88 3.90 8.96
N SER A 72 4.91 4.05 9.80
CA SER A 72 5.55 2.94 10.51
C SER A 72 4.56 2.06 11.26
N LYS A 73 3.48 2.64 11.76
CA LYS A 73 2.43 1.93 12.50
C LYS A 73 1.70 0.88 11.65
N LEU A 74 1.75 1.00 10.33
CA LEU A 74 1.20 -0.02 9.43
C LEU A 74 1.92 -1.37 9.57
N MET A 75 3.21 -1.36 9.90
CA MET A 75 3.93 -2.62 10.15
C MET A 75 3.41 -3.31 11.42
N THR A 76 3.08 -2.56 12.46
CA THR A 76 2.44 -3.12 13.66
C THR A 76 1.10 -3.75 13.32
N ILE A 77 0.30 -3.09 12.49
CA ILE A 77 -0.99 -3.64 12.02
C ILE A 77 -0.76 -4.93 11.23
N ALA A 78 0.25 -4.99 10.37
CA ALA A 78 0.57 -6.19 9.60
C ALA A 78 0.94 -7.37 10.50
N LEU A 79 1.80 -7.15 11.49
CA LEU A 79 2.19 -8.18 12.46
C LEU A 79 1.01 -8.63 13.33
N THR A 80 0.11 -7.72 13.66
CA THR A 80 -1.12 -8.02 14.41
C THR A 80 -2.05 -8.93 13.59
N TYR A 81 -2.28 -8.61 12.33
CA TYR A 81 -3.07 -9.44 11.44
C TYR A 81 -2.43 -10.82 11.20
N ASP A 82 -1.11 -10.88 11.07
CA ASP A 82 -0.40 -12.16 10.97
C ASP A 82 -0.67 -13.03 12.20
N ALA A 83 -0.63 -12.43 13.39
CA ALA A 83 -0.94 -13.14 14.64
C ALA A 83 -2.41 -13.60 14.70
N ILE A 84 -3.35 -12.81 14.19
CA ILE A 84 -4.76 -13.19 14.08
C ILE A 84 -4.89 -14.39 13.14
N LYS A 85 -4.24 -14.37 12.00
CA LYS A 85 -4.25 -15.46 11.02
C LYS A 85 -3.68 -16.76 11.60
N GLU A 86 -2.65 -16.64 12.45
CA GLU A 86 -2.03 -17.78 13.15
C GLU A 86 -2.87 -18.28 14.35
N GLY A 87 -3.99 -17.66 14.66
CA GLY A 87 -4.87 -18.06 15.76
C GLY A 87 -4.40 -17.62 17.14
N LYS A 88 -3.40 -16.74 17.24
CA LYS A 88 -2.85 -16.26 18.52
C LYS A 88 -3.76 -15.25 19.22
N LEU A 89 -4.53 -14.50 18.44
CA LEU A 89 -5.51 -13.53 18.94
C LEU A 89 -6.60 -13.30 17.88
N SER A 90 -7.61 -12.50 18.22
CA SER A 90 -8.73 -12.17 17.35
C SER A 90 -8.86 -10.66 17.23
N ILE A 91 -9.52 -10.19 16.18
CA ILE A 91 -9.91 -8.78 16.02
C ILE A 91 -10.77 -8.30 17.20
N ASN A 92 -11.47 -9.20 17.87
CA ASN A 92 -12.33 -8.94 19.03
C ASN A 92 -11.64 -9.18 20.37
N THR A 93 -10.37 -9.55 20.39
CA THR A 93 -9.60 -9.70 21.64
C THR A 93 -9.61 -8.37 22.39
N VAL A 94 -10.01 -8.41 23.66
CA VAL A 94 -10.10 -7.23 24.52
C VAL A 94 -8.76 -6.99 25.19
N VAL A 95 -8.25 -5.76 25.07
CA VAL A 95 -6.95 -5.35 25.59
C VAL A 95 -7.16 -4.27 26.65
N PRO A 96 -6.82 -4.52 27.92
CA PRO A 96 -6.93 -3.49 28.94
C PRO A 96 -5.81 -2.47 28.83
N VAL A 97 -6.12 -1.22 29.16
CA VAL A 97 -5.13 -0.14 29.24
C VAL A 97 -4.31 -0.32 30.53
N LYS A 98 -2.99 -0.42 30.39
CA LYS A 98 -2.06 -0.49 31.52
C LYS A 98 -1.48 0.91 31.81
N GLU A 99 -0.88 1.09 32.98
CA GLU A 99 -0.23 2.36 33.36
C GLU A 99 0.81 2.82 32.31
N ARG A 100 1.56 1.89 31.75
CA ARG A 100 2.50 2.15 30.68
C ARG A 100 1.83 2.80 29.45
N HIS A 101 0.67 2.30 29.07
CA HIS A 101 -0.09 2.82 27.92
C HIS A 101 -0.64 4.21 28.20
N ALA A 102 -1.12 4.45 29.42
CA ALA A 102 -1.57 5.78 29.85
C ALA A 102 -0.41 6.78 29.81
N ARG A 103 0.80 6.36 30.24
CA ARG A 103 2.01 7.19 30.19
C ARG A 103 2.39 7.53 28.75
N VAL A 104 2.41 6.54 27.84
CA VAL A 104 2.70 6.76 26.42
C VAL A 104 1.66 7.72 25.82
N SER A 105 0.39 7.57 26.16
CA SER A 105 -0.68 8.45 25.66
C SER A 105 -0.54 9.90 26.11
N ALA A 106 0.14 10.14 27.23
CA ALA A 106 0.40 11.46 27.75
C ALA A 106 1.67 12.12 27.18
N ASN A 107 2.43 11.40 26.36
CA ASN A 107 3.65 11.94 25.73
C ASN A 107 3.27 12.93 24.62
N SER A 108 3.47 14.22 24.88
CA SER A 108 3.10 15.30 23.95
C SER A 108 3.94 15.36 22.67
N ASN A 109 5.06 14.62 22.60
CA ASN A 109 5.87 14.52 21.38
C ASN A 109 5.26 13.59 20.34
N LEU A 110 4.21 12.83 20.70
CA LEU A 110 3.62 11.79 19.88
C LEU A 110 2.18 12.10 19.52
N SER A 111 1.75 11.67 18.34
CA SER A 111 0.31 11.61 18.03
C SER A 111 -0.33 10.51 18.86
N ASN A 112 -1.48 10.82 19.45
CA ASN A 112 -2.13 9.94 20.42
C ASN A 112 -3.64 10.16 20.48
N ASN A 113 -4.31 9.22 21.14
CA ASN A 113 -5.56 9.42 21.86
C ASN A 113 -5.25 9.36 23.36
N LYS A 114 -6.20 9.69 24.20
CA LYS A 114 -6.04 9.59 25.66
C LYS A 114 -6.38 8.16 26.10
N MET A 115 -5.39 7.45 26.65
CA MET A 115 -5.59 6.13 27.26
C MET A 115 -5.66 6.26 28.78
N GLN A 116 -6.68 5.67 29.39
CA GLN A 116 -6.91 5.70 30.83
C GLN A 116 -6.94 4.28 31.38
N VAL A 117 -6.24 4.03 32.48
CA VAL A 117 -6.34 2.76 33.21
C VAL A 117 -7.80 2.57 33.63
N GLY A 118 -8.32 1.38 33.42
CA GLY A 118 -9.74 1.06 33.63
C GLY A 118 -10.54 0.95 32.34
N ALA A 119 -10.06 1.59 31.25
CA ALA A 119 -10.60 1.38 29.92
C ALA A 119 -10.02 0.12 29.27
N SER A 120 -10.73 -0.43 28.31
CA SER A 120 -10.26 -1.52 27.46
C SER A 120 -10.73 -1.29 26.02
N TYR A 121 -9.97 -1.85 25.08
CA TYR A 121 -10.26 -1.72 23.65
C TYR A 121 -10.10 -3.08 22.99
N THR A 122 -10.91 -3.36 21.99
CA THR A 122 -10.65 -4.52 21.13
C THR A 122 -9.47 -4.25 20.21
N VAL A 123 -8.86 -5.29 19.68
CA VAL A 123 -7.80 -5.16 18.68
C VAL A 123 -8.28 -4.30 17.50
N GLY A 124 -9.51 -4.51 17.01
CA GLY A 124 -10.09 -3.69 15.94
C GLY A 124 -10.24 -2.22 16.31
N GLU A 125 -10.67 -1.92 17.53
CA GLU A 125 -10.75 -0.54 18.02
C GLU A 125 -9.37 0.11 18.10
N LEU A 126 -8.34 -0.64 18.50
CA LEU A 126 -6.96 -0.12 18.50
C LEU A 126 -6.46 0.17 17.09
N MET A 127 -6.81 -0.65 16.10
CA MET A 127 -6.47 -0.38 14.71
C MET A 127 -7.13 0.91 14.19
N GLU A 128 -8.35 1.20 14.58
CA GLU A 128 -9.04 2.45 14.23
C GLU A 128 -8.37 3.67 14.87
N LEU A 129 -7.94 3.55 16.12
CA LEU A 129 -7.18 4.60 16.81
C LEU A 129 -5.80 4.85 16.17
N ILE A 130 -5.21 3.83 15.57
CA ILE A 130 -3.99 4.00 14.77
C ILE A 130 -4.32 4.68 13.43
N ALA A 131 -5.37 4.24 12.75
CA ALA A 131 -5.72 4.73 11.42
C ALA A 131 -6.12 6.20 11.42
N VAL A 132 -6.89 6.67 12.39
CA VAL A 132 -7.46 8.03 12.39
C VAL A 132 -6.61 9.01 13.22
N PRO A 133 -6.53 8.93 14.57
CA PRO A 133 -5.68 9.87 15.31
C PRO A 133 -4.20 9.51 15.30
N SER A 134 -3.82 8.41 14.67
CA SER A 134 -2.43 7.93 14.65
C SER A 134 -1.88 7.65 16.04
N SER A 135 -2.65 6.94 16.87
CA SER A 135 -2.34 6.74 18.29
C SER A 135 -1.07 5.91 18.51
N ALA A 136 -0.08 6.52 19.14
CA ALA A 136 1.12 5.83 19.61
C ALA A 136 0.78 4.84 20.73
N ALA A 137 -0.08 5.22 21.67
CA ALA A 137 -0.49 4.35 22.76
C ALA A 137 -1.21 3.08 22.26
N ALA A 138 -2.11 3.21 21.28
CA ALA A 138 -2.75 2.05 20.66
C ALA A 138 -1.71 1.13 19.98
N THR A 139 -0.69 1.70 19.35
CA THR A 139 0.41 0.95 18.76
C THR A 139 1.18 0.16 19.81
N TYR A 140 1.52 0.78 20.95
CA TYR A 140 2.17 0.09 22.06
C TYR A 140 1.30 -1.03 22.64
N MET A 141 -0.02 -0.82 22.73
CA MET A 141 -0.93 -1.86 23.22
C MET A 141 -0.92 -3.09 22.30
N LEU A 142 -0.93 -2.91 20.99
CA LEU A 142 -0.79 -4.01 20.03
C LEU A 142 0.59 -4.67 20.12
N MET A 143 1.65 -3.87 20.19
CA MET A 143 3.02 -4.36 20.33
C MET A 143 3.16 -5.27 21.56
N ASP A 144 2.61 -4.87 22.69
CA ASP A 144 2.71 -5.61 23.95
C ASP A 144 1.99 -6.97 23.91
N LEU A 145 1.02 -7.13 23.00
CA LEU A 145 0.39 -8.43 22.75
C LEU A 145 1.30 -9.40 21.98
N LEU A 146 2.25 -8.86 21.21
CA LEU A 146 3.02 -9.61 20.22
C LEU A 146 4.45 -9.89 20.64
N ALA A 147 5.01 -9.10 21.55
CA ALA A 147 6.41 -9.21 21.97
C ALA A 147 6.58 -8.82 23.44
N PRO A 148 7.60 -9.40 24.11
CA PRO A 148 7.89 -9.09 25.53
C PRO A 148 8.46 -7.70 25.74
N ASP A 149 9.09 -7.11 24.74
CA ASP A 149 9.72 -5.79 24.80
C ASP A 149 9.81 -5.16 23.43
N ILE A 150 10.09 -3.86 23.38
CA ILE A 150 10.15 -3.09 22.13
C ILE A 150 11.31 -3.54 21.23
N ASP A 151 12.46 -3.90 21.78
CA ASP A 151 13.62 -4.32 20.98
C ASP A 151 13.33 -5.63 20.22
N THR A 152 12.66 -6.58 20.87
CA THR A 152 12.17 -7.81 20.22
C THR A 152 11.18 -7.49 19.12
N PHE A 153 10.25 -6.56 19.38
CA PHE A 153 9.25 -6.16 18.40
C PHE A 153 9.89 -5.50 17.17
N VAL A 154 10.88 -4.63 17.38
CA VAL A 154 11.61 -4.00 16.28
C VAL A 154 12.31 -5.06 15.40
N THR A 155 12.87 -6.10 16.00
CA THR A 155 13.42 -7.24 15.25
C THR A 155 12.34 -7.92 14.41
N MET A 156 11.15 -8.12 14.97
CA MET A 156 10.01 -8.67 14.21
C MET A 156 9.62 -7.77 13.04
N MET A 157 9.58 -6.46 13.23
CA MET A 157 9.29 -5.49 12.16
C MET A 157 10.31 -5.60 11.02
N ASN A 158 11.59 -5.64 11.33
CA ASN A 158 12.65 -5.74 10.32
C ASN A 158 12.67 -7.09 9.61
N ASN A 159 12.38 -8.18 10.32
CA ASN A 159 12.25 -9.51 9.70
C ASN A 159 11.09 -9.54 8.71
N LYS A 160 9.96 -8.93 9.06
CA LYS A 160 8.81 -8.83 8.15
C LYS A 160 9.13 -7.96 6.94
N ALA A 161 9.81 -6.84 7.13
CA ALA A 161 10.24 -5.98 6.03
C ALA A 161 11.13 -6.76 5.04
N LYS A 162 12.07 -7.56 5.54
CA LYS A 162 12.93 -8.41 4.71
C LYS A 162 12.11 -9.45 3.94
N GLU A 163 11.18 -10.11 4.62
CA GLU A 163 10.28 -11.10 4.01
C GLU A 163 9.45 -10.49 2.87
N LEU A 164 8.99 -9.25 3.02
CA LEU A 164 8.20 -8.55 2.03
C LEU A 164 9.03 -7.93 0.89
N GLY A 165 10.36 -8.07 0.91
CA GLY A 165 11.22 -7.47 -0.11
C GLY A 165 11.42 -5.98 0.05
N MET A 166 11.23 -5.43 1.25
CA MET A 166 11.47 -4.02 1.58
C MET A 166 12.97 -3.78 1.83
N VAL A 167 13.74 -3.83 0.76
CA VAL A 167 15.22 -3.89 0.82
C VAL A 167 15.89 -2.60 1.33
N ASN A 168 15.17 -1.48 1.26
CA ASN A 168 15.66 -0.17 1.69
C ASN A 168 14.96 0.32 2.96
N THR A 169 14.46 -0.60 3.78
CA THR A 169 13.71 -0.26 5.01
C THR A 169 14.45 -0.77 6.24
N LYS A 170 14.54 0.10 7.25
CA LYS A 170 14.96 -0.27 8.58
C LYS A 170 14.09 0.44 9.61
N TYR A 171 13.49 -0.35 10.49
CA TYR A 171 12.77 0.17 11.65
C TYR A 171 13.67 0.18 12.87
N VAL A 172 13.59 1.24 13.65
CA VAL A 172 14.22 1.35 14.97
C VAL A 172 13.19 1.46 16.09
N ASN A 173 11.95 1.84 15.74
CA ASN A 173 10.82 1.84 16.66
C ASN A 173 9.48 1.70 15.88
N PRO A 174 8.37 1.35 16.54
CA PRO A 174 7.09 1.17 15.87
C PRO A 174 6.30 2.47 15.61
N ILE A 175 6.81 3.62 16.05
CA ILE A 175 6.06 4.89 16.04
C ILE A 175 6.43 5.77 14.86
N GLY A 176 7.71 5.80 14.47
CA GLY A 176 8.17 6.63 13.36
C GLY A 176 8.64 8.01 13.75
N VAL A 177 9.22 8.13 14.93
CA VAL A 177 9.87 9.33 15.42
C VAL A 177 11.30 8.99 15.85
N LEU A 178 12.13 10.02 16.17
CA LEU A 178 13.43 9.77 16.79
C LEU A 178 13.24 8.99 18.10
N ASN A 179 14.11 8.01 18.37
CA ASN A 179 14.03 7.18 19.57
C ASN A 179 13.95 8.01 20.86
N VAL A 180 14.70 9.11 20.94
CA VAL A 180 14.72 9.98 22.12
C VAL A 180 13.33 10.53 22.48
N LEU A 181 12.46 10.73 21.51
CA LEU A 181 11.10 11.26 21.74
C LEU A 181 10.17 10.25 22.42
N LEU A 182 10.54 8.98 22.44
CA LEU A 182 9.79 7.93 23.13
C LEU A 182 10.10 7.84 24.63
N GLY A 183 11.15 8.53 25.08
CA GLY A 183 11.52 8.58 26.49
C GLY A 183 11.85 7.19 27.05
N GLN A 184 11.41 6.93 28.27
CA GLN A 184 11.68 5.65 28.96
C GLN A 184 11.02 4.44 28.27
N ASP A 185 10.02 4.64 27.45
CA ASP A 185 9.32 3.58 26.72
C ASP A 185 9.95 3.30 25.35
N GLY A 186 11.04 3.96 25.02
CA GLY A 186 11.76 3.79 23.77
C GLY A 186 12.66 2.55 23.73
N PRO A 187 13.17 2.20 22.54
CA PRO A 187 14.10 1.09 22.38
C PRO A 187 15.49 1.42 22.92
N SER A 188 16.30 0.37 23.06
CA SER A 188 17.74 0.50 23.27
C SER A 188 18.44 1.03 22.03
N GLY A 189 19.64 1.58 22.18
CA GLY A 189 20.47 2.03 21.06
C GLY A 189 20.50 3.54 20.90
N ASP A 190 20.79 3.99 19.66
CA ASP A 190 21.00 5.39 19.35
C ASP A 190 19.73 6.23 19.57
N PRO A 191 19.76 7.22 20.50
CA PRO A 191 18.58 8.06 20.77
C PRO A 191 18.17 8.94 19.59
N TYR A 192 19.07 9.18 18.63
CA TYR A 192 18.80 10.02 17.46
C TYR A 192 18.48 9.21 16.20
N ALA A 193 18.38 7.89 16.31
CA ALA A 193 17.95 7.05 15.20
C ALA A 193 16.47 7.24 14.92
N ASP A 194 16.11 7.14 13.65
CA ASP A 194 14.76 7.14 13.14
C ASP A 194 14.61 6.02 12.10
N ASN A 195 13.38 5.66 11.80
CA ASN A 195 13.09 4.72 10.74
C ASN A 195 13.42 5.31 9.38
N TYR A 196 13.84 4.46 8.45
CA TYR A 196 13.91 4.86 7.04
C TYR A 196 13.27 3.80 6.14
N THR A 197 12.84 4.24 4.98
CA THR A 197 12.18 3.43 3.96
C THR A 197 12.31 4.10 2.58
N SER A 198 11.55 3.60 1.61
CA SER A 198 11.34 4.22 0.31
C SER A 198 9.88 4.09 -0.08
N ALA A 199 9.42 4.88 -1.05
CA ALA A 199 8.06 4.77 -1.57
C ALA A 199 7.81 3.37 -2.14
N ARG A 200 8.80 2.80 -2.83
CA ARG A 200 8.72 1.45 -3.40
C ARG A 200 8.54 0.38 -2.32
N ASP A 201 9.27 0.47 -1.23
CA ASP A 201 9.17 -0.47 -0.12
C ASP A 201 7.79 -0.39 0.56
N TYR A 202 7.28 0.83 0.78
CA TYR A 202 5.97 0.99 1.40
C TYR A 202 4.83 0.49 0.51
N ALA A 203 5.00 0.55 -0.81
CA ALA A 203 4.06 -0.09 -1.73
C ALA A 203 4.03 -1.61 -1.52
N CYS A 204 5.17 -2.24 -1.19
CA CYS A 204 5.21 -3.67 -0.83
C CYS A 204 4.39 -3.97 0.42
N LEU A 205 4.56 -3.18 1.48
CA LEU A 205 3.82 -3.36 2.73
C LEU A 205 2.32 -3.15 2.53
N CYS A 206 1.93 -2.08 1.85
CA CYS A 206 0.52 -1.77 1.61
C CYS A 206 -0.14 -2.83 0.71
N THR A 207 0.57 -3.31 -0.30
CA THR A 207 0.10 -4.41 -1.15
C THR A 207 -0.14 -5.68 -0.33
N TYR A 208 0.80 -6.03 0.54
CA TYR A 208 0.66 -7.17 1.46
C TYR A 208 -0.58 -7.04 2.35
N LEU A 209 -0.74 -5.89 2.99
CA LEU A 209 -1.86 -5.62 3.89
C LEU A 209 -3.21 -5.74 3.17
N VAL A 210 -3.38 -5.05 2.07
CA VAL A 210 -4.66 -5.00 1.36
C VAL A 210 -4.98 -6.33 0.68
N THR A 211 -3.97 -7.03 0.17
CA THR A 211 -4.15 -8.34 -0.47
C THR A 211 -4.55 -9.42 0.54
N ASN A 212 -3.87 -9.48 1.68
CA ASN A 212 -4.06 -10.55 2.65
C ASN A 212 -5.12 -10.22 3.71
N TYR A 213 -5.30 -8.95 4.02
CA TYR A 213 -6.16 -8.47 5.10
C TYR A 213 -7.06 -7.32 4.62
N PRO A 214 -7.91 -7.55 3.60
CA PRO A 214 -8.74 -6.49 3.03
C PRO A 214 -9.73 -5.88 4.03
N ASP A 215 -10.05 -6.59 5.11
CA ASP A 215 -10.91 -6.07 6.18
C ASP A 215 -10.32 -4.83 6.87
N LEU A 216 -8.99 -4.61 6.76
CA LEU A 216 -8.36 -3.37 7.22
C LEU A 216 -9.08 -2.15 6.65
N LEU A 217 -9.52 -2.22 5.41
CA LEU A 217 -10.18 -1.09 4.73
C LEU A 217 -11.49 -0.68 5.39
N ASN A 218 -12.15 -1.58 6.13
CA ASN A 218 -13.32 -1.24 6.94
C ASN A 218 -12.97 -0.28 8.08
N HIS A 219 -11.71 -0.29 8.54
CA HIS A 219 -11.21 0.60 9.59
C HIS A 219 -10.58 1.88 9.05
N THR A 220 -10.17 1.90 7.77
CA THR A 220 -9.44 3.03 7.18
C THR A 220 -10.29 3.88 6.24
N ILE A 221 -11.45 3.41 5.82
CA ILE A 221 -12.32 4.12 4.88
C ILE A 221 -12.91 5.41 5.47
N ASN A 222 -13.12 5.46 6.78
CA ASN A 222 -13.68 6.62 7.45
C ASN A 222 -12.56 7.55 7.89
N ALA A 223 -12.63 8.80 7.45
CA ALA A 223 -11.66 9.82 7.84
C ALA A 223 -11.79 10.20 9.32
N ASN A 224 -12.99 10.09 9.87
CA ASN A 224 -13.32 10.50 11.24
C ASN A 224 -13.69 9.29 12.09
N LEU A 225 -13.50 9.41 13.40
CA LEU A 225 -13.71 8.32 14.35
C LEU A 225 -14.41 8.82 15.60
N VAL A 226 -15.43 8.08 16.05
CA VAL A 226 -15.96 8.18 17.40
C VAL A 226 -15.55 6.90 18.13
N SER A 227 -14.61 7.05 19.07
CA SER A 227 -14.08 5.93 19.86
C SER A 227 -14.87 5.80 21.15
N LYS A 228 -15.23 4.56 21.54
CA LYS A 228 -15.98 4.25 22.78
C LYS A 228 -17.26 5.09 22.95
N PRO A 229 -18.14 5.14 21.92
CA PRO A 229 -19.33 5.97 21.98
C PRO A 229 -20.23 5.59 23.15
N GLY A 230 -20.80 6.60 23.82
CA GLY A 230 -21.73 6.43 24.95
C GLY A 230 -21.08 6.03 26.26
N THR A 231 -19.75 5.97 26.34
CA THR A 231 -19.00 5.67 27.57
C THR A 231 -18.27 6.89 28.08
N ILE A 232 -17.75 6.83 29.31
CA ILE A 232 -16.89 7.90 29.88
C ILE A 232 -15.58 8.06 29.12
N TYR A 233 -15.23 7.10 28.26
CA TYR A 233 -14.00 7.11 27.45
C TYR A 233 -14.26 7.57 26.02
N GLU A 234 -15.43 8.09 25.70
CA GLU A 234 -15.75 8.56 24.36
C GLU A 234 -14.80 9.66 23.91
N GLU A 235 -14.25 9.48 22.73
CA GLU A 235 -13.41 10.47 22.06
C GLU A 235 -13.83 10.61 20.60
N ARG A 236 -13.69 11.82 20.04
CA ARG A 236 -14.01 12.13 18.65
C ARG A 236 -12.77 12.67 17.94
N PHE A 237 -12.46 12.11 16.77
CA PHE A 237 -11.29 12.49 16.00
C PHE A 237 -11.66 12.82 14.56
N GLU A 238 -11.02 13.87 14.03
CA GLU A 238 -10.99 14.18 12.62
C GLU A 238 -9.63 13.76 12.07
N GLY A 239 -9.64 12.92 11.04
CA GLY A 239 -8.41 12.47 10.40
C GLY A 239 -7.91 13.43 9.33
N HIS A 240 -6.72 13.10 8.79
CA HIS A 240 -6.02 13.94 7.82
C HIS A 240 -5.92 13.30 6.43
N ASN A 241 -6.59 12.18 6.20
CA ASN A 241 -6.65 11.59 4.86
C ASN A 241 -7.80 12.23 4.07
N TYR A 242 -7.49 13.33 3.41
CA TYR A 242 -8.48 14.14 2.70
C TYR A 242 -8.91 13.56 1.36
N SER A 243 -8.34 12.44 0.93
CA SER A 243 -8.77 11.71 -0.26
C SER A 243 -9.88 10.70 0.01
N LEU A 244 -10.25 10.48 1.27
CA LEU A 244 -11.31 9.54 1.65
C LEU A 244 -12.71 10.10 1.32
N PRO A 245 -13.74 9.22 1.25
CA PRO A 245 -15.10 9.64 0.95
C PRO A 245 -15.60 10.73 1.91
N GLY A 246 -16.24 11.74 1.33
CA GLY A 246 -16.79 12.86 2.10
C GLY A 246 -15.80 13.96 2.48
N GLU A 247 -14.52 13.75 2.22
CA GLU A 247 -13.47 14.70 2.51
C GLU A 247 -13.26 15.70 1.36
N LYS A 248 -12.54 16.80 1.65
CA LYS A 248 -12.44 17.95 0.73
C LYS A 248 -11.75 17.62 -0.60
N TYR A 249 -10.93 16.60 -0.65
CA TYR A 249 -10.25 16.13 -1.85
C TYR A 249 -10.57 14.67 -2.13
N ALA A 250 -11.80 14.25 -1.85
CA ALA A 250 -12.23 12.88 -2.05
C ALA A 250 -11.84 12.36 -3.44
N PHE A 251 -11.19 11.20 -3.46
CA PHE A 251 -10.80 10.53 -4.69
C PHE A 251 -11.74 9.34 -4.93
N PRO A 252 -12.30 9.19 -6.15
CA PRO A 252 -13.24 8.10 -6.43
C PRO A 252 -12.65 6.71 -6.13
N GLY A 253 -13.31 5.97 -5.25
CA GLY A 253 -12.89 4.62 -4.87
C GLY A 253 -11.86 4.53 -3.76
N ALA A 254 -11.37 5.65 -3.21
CA ALA A 254 -10.42 5.63 -2.09
C ALA A 254 -11.06 5.10 -0.82
N ASP A 255 -10.36 4.17 -0.14
CA ASP A 255 -10.84 3.53 1.10
C ASP A 255 -9.74 3.28 2.15
N GLY A 256 -8.54 3.80 1.96
CA GLY A 256 -7.43 3.73 2.93
C GLY A 256 -6.21 4.48 2.42
N ILE A 257 -5.05 4.54 3.11
CA ILE A 257 -4.71 3.65 4.23
C ILE A 257 -4.25 4.47 5.44
N LYS A 258 -3.19 5.32 5.30
CA LYS A 258 -2.56 5.98 6.43
C LYS A 258 -1.83 7.24 6.03
N THR A 259 -1.89 8.26 6.86
CA THR A 259 -1.06 9.46 6.76
C THR A 259 0.11 9.40 7.74
N GLY A 260 1.11 10.22 7.50
CA GLY A 260 2.22 10.41 8.41
C GLY A 260 2.84 11.78 8.23
N SER A 261 3.44 12.31 9.30
CA SER A 261 4.17 13.56 9.25
C SER A 261 5.40 13.49 10.16
N ALA A 262 6.50 14.09 9.72
CA ALA A 262 7.76 14.12 10.42
C ALA A 262 8.55 15.37 10.05
N ARG A 263 9.76 15.54 10.65
CA ARG A 263 10.67 16.65 10.31
C ARG A 263 10.87 16.81 8.81
N LYS A 264 10.95 15.69 8.09
CA LYS A 264 11.21 15.64 6.65
C LYS A 264 9.95 15.77 5.79
N GLY A 265 8.81 16.17 6.39
CA GLY A 265 7.59 16.48 5.65
C GLY A 265 6.45 15.53 5.89
N TYR A 266 5.48 15.63 5.00
CA TYR A 266 4.19 14.98 5.12
C TYR A 266 4.08 13.86 4.09
N ASN A 267 3.64 12.69 4.58
CA ASN A 267 3.53 11.46 3.79
C ASN A 267 2.08 10.98 3.75
N TYR A 268 1.74 10.15 2.78
CA TYR A 268 0.59 9.28 2.93
C TYR A 268 0.70 8.03 2.03
N SER A 269 -0.04 7.00 2.43
CA SER A 269 -0.33 5.82 1.62
C SER A 269 -1.82 5.79 1.34
N LEU A 270 -2.17 5.58 0.08
CA LEU A 270 -3.55 5.55 -0.39
C LEU A 270 -3.80 4.29 -1.19
N THR A 271 -5.01 3.77 -1.09
CA THR A 271 -5.52 2.77 -2.01
C THR A 271 -6.89 3.17 -2.49
N ALA A 272 -7.14 2.93 -3.75
CA ALA A 272 -8.43 3.19 -4.38
C ALA A 272 -8.76 2.06 -5.34
N LYS A 273 -10.05 1.77 -5.47
CA LYS A 273 -10.57 0.75 -6.40
C LYS A 273 -11.61 1.36 -7.31
N GLN A 274 -11.42 1.19 -8.60
CA GLN A 274 -12.40 1.56 -9.63
C GLN A 274 -12.62 0.36 -10.56
N GLY A 275 -13.84 -0.12 -10.62
CA GLY A 275 -14.14 -1.38 -11.29
C GLY A 275 -13.38 -2.55 -10.68
N ASN A 276 -12.63 -3.28 -11.49
CA ASN A 276 -11.79 -4.40 -11.04
C ASN A 276 -10.33 -3.98 -10.75
N THR A 277 -10.02 -2.70 -10.85
CA THR A 277 -8.66 -2.19 -10.72
C THR A 277 -8.49 -1.54 -9.36
N ARG A 278 -7.56 -2.05 -8.57
CA ARG A 278 -7.12 -1.41 -7.31
C ARG A 278 -5.67 -1.01 -7.44
N MET A 279 -5.40 0.23 -7.07
CA MET A 279 -4.05 0.79 -7.07
C MET A 279 -3.61 1.15 -5.65
N ILE A 280 -2.31 1.07 -5.44
CA ILE A 280 -1.61 1.55 -4.25
C ILE A 280 -0.82 2.78 -4.65
N GLU A 281 -0.92 3.84 -3.84
CA GLU A 281 -0.14 5.06 -4.02
C GLU A 281 0.60 5.40 -2.74
N ILE A 282 1.89 5.72 -2.87
CA ILE A 282 2.71 6.23 -1.78
C ILE A 282 3.24 7.60 -2.16
N VAL A 283 3.08 8.56 -1.25
CA VAL A 283 3.64 9.92 -1.38
C VAL A 283 4.49 10.19 -0.14
N LEU A 284 5.78 10.48 -0.35
CA LEU A 284 6.73 10.75 0.72
C LEU A 284 7.29 12.17 0.59
N GLY A 285 7.38 12.87 1.73
CA GLY A 285 8.22 14.06 1.88
C GLY A 285 7.68 15.30 1.20
N VAL A 286 6.42 15.65 1.43
CA VAL A 286 5.85 16.92 0.98
C VAL A 286 6.16 18.00 2.03
N SER A 287 6.98 19.01 1.64
CA SER A 287 7.39 20.14 2.47
C SER A 287 8.17 19.73 3.75
N VAL A 288 7.97 20.44 4.84
CA VAL A 288 8.61 20.22 6.15
C VAL A 288 7.58 20.28 7.26
N TRP A 289 7.92 19.75 8.42
CA TRP A 289 7.09 19.82 9.61
C TRP A 289 6.72 21.29 9.95
N GLY A 290 5.47 21.50 10.28
CA GLY A 290 4.94 22.83 10.63
C GLY A 290 4.31 23.56 9.46
N ASP A 291 4.49 23.10 8.23
CA ASP A 291 3.78 23.63 7.07
C ASP A 291 2.42 22.92 6.96
N SER A 292 1.40 23.50 7.60
CA SER A 292 0.06 22.91 7.64
C SER A 292 -0.59 22.75 6.26
N SER A 293 -0.21 23.58 5.28
CA SER A 293 -0.72 23.46 3.92
C SER A 293 -0.26 22.16 3.25
N ALA A 294 0.87 21.58 3.68
CA ALA A 294 1.38 20.34 3.12
C ALA A 294 0.42 19.17 3.32
N GLU A 295 -0.38 19.17 4.38
CA GLU A 295 -1.42 18.14 4.61
C GLU A 295 -2.44 18.11 3.47
N SER A 296 -2.77 19.26 2.89
CA SER A 296 -3.63 19.36 1.71
C SER A 296 -2.88 19.10 0.41
N MET A 297 -1.69 19.70 0.27
CA MET A 297 -0.92 19.65 -0.98
C MET A 297 -0.53 18.22 -1.36
N ARG A 298 -0.17 17.36 -0.41
CA ARG A 298 0.13 15.95 -0.68
C ARG A 298 -1.05 15.22 -1.37
N HIS A 299 -2.29 15.56 -0.99
CA HIS A 299 -3.48 14.94 -1.60
C HIS A 299 -3.80 15.51 -2.98
N LEU A 300 -3.63 16.80 -3.19
CA LEU A 300 -3.80 17.39 -4.53
C LEU A 300 -2.78 16.81 -5.52
N ILE A 301 -1.53 16.69 -5.09
CA ILE A 301 -0.46 16.12 -5.92
C ILE A 301 -0.71 14.63 -6.17
N GLY A 302 -0.97 13.86 -5.12
CA GLY A 302 -1.20 12.43 -5.24
C GLY A 302 -2.45 12.09 -6.03
N ASN A 303 -3.56 12.79 -5.79
CA ASN A 303 -4.79 12.59 -6.55
C ASN A 303 -4.57 12.83 -8.05
N SER A 304 -3.73 13.81 -8.40
CA SER A 304 -3.48 14.17 -9.81
C SER A 304 -2.78 13.05 -10.58
N ILE A 305 -1.75 12.44 -10.01
CA ILE A 305 -1.06 11.31 -10.67
C ILE A 305 -1.91 10.03 -10.64
N LEU A 306 -2.68 9.82 -9.59
CA LEU A 306 -3.56 8.66 -9.46
C LEU A 306 -4.72 8.72 -10.47
N GLU A 307 -5.28 9.91 -10.71
CA GLU A 307 -6.28 10.13 -11.75
C GLU A 307 -5.76 9.72 -13.13
N ASP A 308 -4.53 10.13 -13.48
CA ASP A 308 -3.90 9.74 -14.73
C ASP A 308 -3.68 8.23 -14.84
N ALA A 309 -3.26 7.59 -13.74
CA ALA A 309 -3.06 6.15 -13.72
C ALA A 309 -4.36 5.38 -13.97
N PHE A 310 -5.46 5.75 -13.31
CA PHE A 310 -6.77 5.14 -13.54
C PHE A 310 -7.34 5.47 -14.91
N ALA A 311 -7.03 6.63 -15.47
CA ALA A 311 -7.45 6.98 -16.83
C ALA A 311 -6.76 6.11 -17.87
N LYS A 312 -5.52 5.71 -17.64
CA LYS A 312 -4.70 4.98 -18.61
C LYS A 312 -4.79 3.46 -18.46
N TYR A 313 -4.77 2.94 -17.24
CA TYR A 313 -4.60 1.51 -16.97
C TYR A 313 -5.82 0.87 -16.34
N GLU A 314 -5.99 -0.43 -16.62
CA GLU A 314 -6.95 -1.29 -15.93
C GLU A 314 -6.41 -2.71 -15.77
N TYR A 315 -6.80 -3.36 -14.69
CA TYR A 315 -6.61 -4.79 -14.50
C TYR A 315 -7.83 -5.51 -15.10
N ARG A 316 -7.59 -6.36 -16.09
CA ARG A 316 -8.68 -7.05 -16.78
C ARG A 316 -8.27 -8.39 -17.35
N LYS A 317 -9.26 -9.18 -17.72
CA LYS A 317 -9.07 -10.40 -18.48
C LYS A 317 -8.61 -10.02 -19.90
N VAL A 318 -7.42 -10.52 -20.26
CA VAL A 318 -6.82 -10.29 -21.60
C VAL A 318 -6.98 -11.49 -22.51
N LEU A 319 -7.28 -12.68 -21.95
CA LEU A 319 -7.54 -13.90 -22.71
C LEU A 319 -8.44 -14.82 -21.88
N SER A 320 -9.51 -15.33 -22.49
CA SER A 320 -10.35 -16.33 -21.83
C SER A 320 -9.72 -17.72 -21.93
N ALA A 321 -9.96 -18.57 -20.93
CA ALA A 321 -9.65 -19.98 -21.00
C ALA A 321 -10.28 -20.60 -22.25
N GLY A 322 -9.60 -21.56 -22.87
CA GLY A 322 -10.10 -22.21 -24.07
C GLY A 322 -9.01 -22.67 -25.02
N LYS A 323 -9.41 -23.06 -26.19
CA LYS A 323 -8.52 -23.59 -27.24
C LYS A 323 -8.20 -22.50 -28.26
N TYR A 324 -6.91 -22.43 -28.63
CA TYR A 324 -6.41 -21.43 -29.58
C TYR A 324 -5.47 -22.05 -30.58
N SER A 325 -5.52 -21.56 -31.80
CA SER A 325 -4.61 -21.91 -32.88
C SER A 325 -3.41 -20.96 -32.86
N VAL A 326 -2.22 -21.50 -32.78
CA VAL A 326 -0.96 -20.73 -32.71
C VAL A 326 0.09 -21.44 -33.55
N LYS A 327 0.56 -20.78 -34.63
CA LYS A 327 1.66 -21.27 -35.48
C LYS A 327 1.49 -22.74 -35.88
N GLY A 328 0.29 -23.09 -36.34
CA GLY A 328 0.00 -24.45 -36.80
C GLY A 328 -0.27 -25.47 -35.70
N LYS A 329 -0.38 -25.04 -34.47
CA LYS A 329 -0.62 -25.89 -33.28
C LYS A 329 -1.90 -25.48 -32.59
N ILE A 330 -2.55 -26.40 -31.89
CA ILE A 330 -3.68 -26.13 -31.01
C ILE A 330 -3.19 -26.19 -29.55
N ILE A 331 -3.42 -25.12 -28.83
CA ILE A 331 -3.12 -25.05 -27.40
C ILE A 331 -4.41 -24.88 -26.60
N GLU A 332 -4.40 -25.32 -25.36
CA GLU A 332 -5.50 -25.10 -24.41
C GLU A 332 -4.99 -24.29 -23.23
N VAL A 333 -5.55 -23.08 -23.09
CA VAL A 333 -5.34 -22.20 -21.94
C VAL A 333 -6.34 -22.61 -20.86
N LYS A 334 -5.83 -23.08 -19.72
CA LYS A 334 -6.66 -23.70 -18.67
C LYS A 334 -7.47 -22.70 -17.87
N GLU A 335 -6.94 -21.50 -17.65
CA GLU A 335 -7.55 -20.48 -16.81
C GLU A 335 -7.61 -19.16 -17.57
N ASP A 336 -8.58 -18.32 -17.23
CA ASP A 336 -8.63 -16.96 -17.73
C ASP A 336 -7.35 -16.21 -17.37
N PHE A 337 -6.79 -15.48 -18.32
CA PHE A 337 -5.56 -14.70 -18.15
C PHE A 337 -5.91 -13.24 -17.87
N TYR A 338 -5.46 -12.76 -16.72
CA TYR A 338 -5.63 -11.37 -16.30
C TYR A 338 -4.29 -10.64 -16.27
N ASP A 339 -4.30 -9.38 -16.63
CA ASP A 339 -3.12 -8.52 -16.56
C ASP A 339 -3.52 -7.05 -16.41
N CYS A 340 -2.58 -6.22 -15.98
CA CYS A 340 -2.72 -4.77 -15.94
C CYS A 340 -2.21 -4.17 -17.24
N VAL A 341 -3.09 -3.52 -17.97
CA VAL A 341 -2.80 -3.03 -19.32
C VAL A 341 -3.40 -1.65 -19.55
N PRO A 342 -2.88 -0.88 -20.52
CA PRO A 342 -3.56 0.31 -20.99
C PRO A 342 -4.99 -0.03 -21.45
N LYS A 343 -5.95 0.83 -21.15
CA LYS A 343 -7.37 0.59 -21.47
C LYS A 343 -7.63 0.39 -22.95
N ASP A 344 -6.86 1.02 -23.81
CA ASP A 344 -6.97 0.92 -25.26
C ASP A 344 -6.11 -0.20 -25.87
N TYR A 345 -5.36 -0.93 -25.03
CA TYR A 345 -4.49 -2.00 -25.48
C TYR A 345 -5.27 -3.19 -26.03
N LYS A 346 -4.97 -3.58 -27.26
CA LYS A 346 -5.48 -4.82 -27.86
C LYS A 346 -4.47 -5.92 -27.63
N PRO A 347 -4.81 -6.96 -26.85
CA PRO A 347 -3.85 -7.98 -26.46
C PRO A 347 -3.16 -8.67 -27.65
N LYS A 348 -1.84 -8.67 -27.62
CA LYS A 348 -0.97 -9.44 -28.50
C LYS A 348 -0.05 -10.27 -27.62
N PHE A 349 0.20 -11.51 -28.01
CA PHE A 349 0.84 -12.49 -27.16
C PHE A 349 2.20 -12.91 -27.72
N ILE A 350 3.06 -13.34 -26.79
CA ILE A 350 4.26 -14.11 -27.05
C ILE A 350 3.99 -15.51 -26.54
N CYS A 351 4.15 -16.52 -27.40
CA CYS A 351 3.92 -17.90 -27.07
C CYS A 351 5.26 -18.64 -26.89
N ASP A 352 5.53 -19.09 -25.69
CA ASP A 352 6.69 -19.89 -25.36
C ASP A 352 6.28 -21.36 -25.30
N PHE A 353 6.52 -22.11 -26.38
CA PHE A 353 6.17 -23.53 -26.45
C PHE A 353 7.05 -24.40 -25.57
N LYS A 354 8.30 -24.01 -25.33
CA LYS A 354 9.22 -24.76 -24.47
C LYS A 354 8.74 -24.84 -23.04
N ASN A 355 8.32 -23.67 -22.49
CA ASN A 355 7.86 -23.57 -21.11
C ASN A 355 6.33 -23.63 -20.99
N LYS A 356 5.62 -23.73 -22.10
CA LYS A 356 4.14 -23.75 -22.17
C LYS A 356 3.53 -22.55 -21.46
N LYS A 357 4.00 -21.36 -21.80
CA LYS A 357 3.55 -20.08 -21.23
C LYS A 357 3.21 -19.09 -22.33
N LEU A 358 2.15 -18.33 -22.07
CA LEU A 358 1.77 -17.13 -22.82
C LEU A 358 2.03 -15.90 -21.97
N LYS A 359 2.52 -14.85 -22.58
CA LYS A 359 2.59 -13.53 -21.97
C LYS A 359 2.19 -12.47 -22.99
N LEU A 360 1.87 -11.28 -22.51
CA LEU A 360 1.62 -10.13 -23.39
C LEU A 360 2.92 -9.62 -24.00
N ASN A 361 2.82 -9.12 -25.22
CA ASN A 361 3.96 -8.51 -25.91
C ASN A 361 4.11 -7.04 -25.48
N ILE A 362 4.46 -6.87 -24.21
CA ILE A 362 4.72 -5.56 -23.57
C ILE A 362 6.09 -5.65 -22.91
N SER A 363 6.99 -4.73 -23.28
CA SER A 363 8.36 -4.68 -22.75
C SER A 363 8.50 -3.66 -21.63
N ASN A 364 9.61 -3.77 -20.89
CA ASN A 364 10.06 -2.77 -19.90
C ASN A 364 9.11 -2.52 -18.73
N ARG A 365 8.14 -3.41 -18.49
CA ARG A 365 7.32 -3.30 -17.29
C ARG A 365 8.17 -3.57 -16.06
N GLN A 366 7.96 -2.78 -15.01
CA GLN A 366 8.63 -2.93 -13.72
C GLN A 366 7.62 -3.40 -12.67
N TYR A 367 8.11 -4.19 -11.73
CA TYR A 367 7.29 -4.80 -10.68
C TYR A 367 7.91 -4.58 -9.32
N LEU A 368 7.06 -4.54 -8.29
CA LEU A 368 7.52 -4.60 -6.90
C LEU A 368 8.26 -5.93 -6.64
N ASN A 369 9.18 -5.90 -5.68
CA ASN A 369 9.84 -7.12 -5.23
C ASN A 369 8.81 -8.19 -4.84
N GLY A 370 9.07 -9.44 -5.22
CA GLY A 370 8.13 -10.55 -4.99
C GLY A 370 7.09 -10.74 -6.10
N PHE A 371 7.04 -9.86 -7.09
CA PHE A 371 6.17 -9.99 -8.26
C PHE A 371 6.97 -10.22 -9.52
N ALA A 372 6.35 -10.91 -10.46
CA ALA A 372 6.92 -11.19 -11.77
C ALA A 372 5.90 -10.88 -12.86
N GLU A 373 6.39 -10.72 -14.09
CA GLU A 373 5.54 -10.53 -15.26
C GLU A 373 4.46 -11.62 -15.34
N PRO A 374 3.18 -11.24 -15.45
CA PRO A 374 2.10 -12.23 -15.57
C PRO A 374 2.25 -13.10 -16.81
N SER A 375 1.89 -14.37 -16.65
CA SER A 375 1.85 -15.34 -17.74
C SER A 375 0.69 -16.32 -17.53
N ALA A 376 0.23 -16.92 -18.62
CA ALA A 376 -0.77 -17.98 -18.57
C ALA A 376 -0.14 -19.32 -19.01
N SER A 377 -0.47 -20.39 -18.30
CA SER A 377 -0.06 -21.73 -18.67
C SER A 377 -0.97 -22.31 -19.73
N PHE A 378 -0.42 -23.08 -20.64
CA PHE A 378 -1.20 -23.83 -21.62
C PHE A 378 -0.67 -25.27 -21.80
N GLU A 379 -1.50 -26.11 -22.34
CA GLU A 379 -1.16 -27.43 -22.79
C GLU A 379 -1.25 -27.51 -24.31
N LEU A 380 -0.31 -28.25 -24.92
CA LEU A 380 -0.33 -28.53 -26.34
C LEU A 380 -1.26 -29.71 -26.61
N ILE A 381 -2.33 -29.48 -27.36
CA ILE A 381 -3.35 -30.51 -27.62
C ILE A 381 -3.08 -31.25 -28.93
N LYS A 382 -2.87 -30.47 -30.01
CA LYS A 382 -2.74 -31.06 -31.33
C LYS A 382 -1.95 -30.16 -32.26
N THR A 383 -1.12 -30.77 -33.10
CA THR A 383 -0.51 -30.11 -34.25
C THR A 383 -1.52 -30.08 -35.38
N VAL A 384 -1.73 -28.92 -36.00
CA VAL A 384 -2.58 -28.76 -37.17
C VAL A 384 -1.73 -28.91 -38.42
N ALA A 385 -2.10 -29.86 -39.23
CA ALA A 385 -1.43 -30.11 -40.49
C ALA A 385 -1.77 -29.01 -41.52
#